data_99b5f5543837659b44c399c35bf92cba
#
_entry.id   99b5f5543837659b44c399c35bf92cba
#
_cell.length_a   1.000
_cell.length_b   1.000
_cell.length_c   1.000
_cell.angle_alpha   90.00
_cell.angle_beta   90.00
_cell.angle_gamma   90.00
#
_symmetry.space_group_name_H-M   'P 1'
#
loop_
_entity.id
_entity.type
_entity.pdbx_description
1 polymer ?
#
loop_
_entity_poly.entity_id
_entity_poly.type
_entity_poly.pdbx_seq_one_letter_code
_entity_poly.pdbx_strand_id
1 'polypeptide(L)'
;MSTYAGKKAVVTGGTIGMGLATAKALVKAGGEVIVTGRNEKNLEAAQTELGPRGHAVRSDTAQLSDIDALGGIVEEKLGEIDLLFVNAGFAQPGPFGHVTEELFDTTFAINAKGAFFTAQRLAPLIKDGGSIIFTTSVANDSGNPGMGPYAGSKAAVRAFTKVIAAELLPRNIRVNAVSPGFIHTPTAGITGASPEMLQAFEKIGDEITPMRRHGSSEEIARAVLFLAFDATFTTGEELNVDGGLGQRINRPQGQ
;
A
#
# COMPACT_ATOMS: atom_id res chain seq x y z
N MET A 1 2.15 -12.35 -21.93
CA MET A 1 2.30 -11.41 -20.79
C MET A 1 1.36 -10.25 -21.03
N SER A 2 0.48 -9.96 -20.07
CA SER A 2 -0.38 -8.77 -20.13
C SER A 2 0.53 -7.54 -20.23
N THR A 3 0.31 -6.66 -21.21
CA THR A 3 1.05 -5.41 -21.33
C THR A 3 0.19 -4.30 -20.76
N TYR A 4 0.76 -3.48 -19.90
CA TYR A 4 0.11 -2.29 -19.34
C TYR A 4 0.51 -1.02 -20.11
N ALA A 5 0.82 -1.16 -21.41
CA ALA A 5 1.20 -0.03 -22.27
C ALA A 5 0.09 1.03 -22.29
N GLY A 6 0.45 2.28 -22.03
CA GLY A 6 -0.47 3.41 -21.95
C GLY A 6 -1.29 3.49 -20.67
N LYS A 7 -1.14 2.55 -19.72
CA LYS A 7 -1.76 2.66 -18.40
C LYS A 7 -1.05 3.68 -17.54
N LYS A 8 -1.82 4.45 -16.78
CA LYS A 8 -1.35 5.53 -15.93
C LYS A 8 -1.72 5.26 -14.47
N ALA A 9 -0.78 5.46 -13.56
CA ALA A 9 -1.01 5.20 -12.14
C ALA A 9 -0.45 6.27 -11.22
N VAL A 10 -1.04 6.36 -10.03
CA VAL A 10 -0.46 7.06 -8.88
C VAL A 10 -0.22 6.03 -7.77
N VAL A 11 0.96 6.06 -7.17
CA VAL A 11 1.37 5.16 -6.07
C VAL A 11 1.84 6.00 -4.89
N THR A 12 1.06 6.07 -3.82
CA THR A 12 1.51 6.74 -2.60
C THR A 12 2.48 5.87 -1.80
N GLY A 13 3.52 6.48 -1.19
CA GLY A 13 4.61 5.69 -0.60
C GLY A 13 5.33 4.81 -1.62
N GLY A 14 5.46 5.31 -2.86
CA GLY A 14 6.00 4.59 -4.00
C GLY A 14 7.51 4.73 -4.20
N THR A 15 8.24 5.30 -3.24
CA THR A 15 9.69 5.54 -3.38
C THR A 15 10.57 4.39 -2.89
N ILE A 16 10.01 3.43 -2.15
CA ILE A 16 10.70 2.23 -1.65
C ILE A 16 9.74 1.04 -1.56
N GLY A 17 10.26 -0.15 -1.33
CA GLY A 17 9.51 -1.36 -0.98
C GLY A 17 8.41 -1.71 -1.98
N MET A 18 7.23 -2.10 -1.45
CA MET A 18 6.09 -2.59 -2.23
C MET A 18 5.59 -1.58 -3.26
N GLY A 19 5.53 -0.29 -2.87
CA GLY A 19 5.09 0.78 -3.77
C GLY A 19 6.04 0.97 -4.95
N LEU A 20 7.36 1.00 -4.70
CA LEU A 20 8.36 1.11 -5.75
C LEU A 20 8.37 -0.12 -6.67
N ALA A 21 8.25 -1.33 -6.10
CA ALA A 21 8.15 -2.56 -6.88
C ALA A 21 6.94 -2.54 -7.82
N THR A 22 5.79 -2.05 -7.36
CA THR A 22 4.59 -1.89 -8.17
C THR A 22 4.80 -0.88 -9.30
N ALA A 23 5.38 0.28 -8.99
CA ALA A 23 5.69 1.31 -9.97
C ALA A 23 6.66 0.79 -11.05
N LYS A 24 7.74 0.10 -10.65
CA LYS A 24 8.71 -0.52 -11.56
C LYS A 24 8.06 -1.57 -12.47
N ALA A 25 7.20 -2.42 -11.92
CA ALA A 25 6.50 -3.43 -12.70
C ALA A 25 5.58 -2.81 -13.75
N LEU A 26 4.86 -1.73 -13.41
CA LEU A 26 4.01 -1.00 -14.34
C LEU A 26 4.83 -0.32 -15.45
N VAL A 27 5.90 0.40 -15.09
CA VAL A 27 6.79 1.08 -16.06
C VAL A 27 7.45 0.08 -17.01
N LYS A 28 7.94 -1.05 -16.47
CA LYS A 28 8.52 -2.15 -17.28
C LYS A 28 7.52 -2.72 -18.29
N ALA A 29 6.23 -2.72 -17.96
CA ALA A 29 5.15 -3.16 -18.84
C ALA A 29 4.62 -2.05 -19.77
N GLY A 30 5.25 -0.87 -19.80
CA GLY A 30 4.95 0.24 -20.71
C GLY A 30 4.01 1.30 -20.16
N GLY A 31 3.64 1.22 -18.89
CA GLY A 31 2.82 2.23 -18.20
C GLY A 31 3.61 3.46 -17.75
N GLU A 32 2.91 4.45 -17.25
CA GLU A 32 3.45 5.70 -16.69
C GLU A 32 2.96 5.87 -15.25
N VAL A 33 3.80 6.40 -14.36
CA VAL A 33 3.46 6.42 -12.93
C VAL A 33 3.96 7.69 -12.23
N ILE A 34 3.12 8.25 -11.36
CA ILE A 34 3.55 9.15 -10.31
C ILE A 34 3.74 8.34 -9.03
N VAL A 35 4.91 8.47 -8.39
CA VAL A 35 5.16 7.93 -7.05
C VAL A 35 5.34 9.06 -6.06
N THR A 36 4.82 8.90 -4.84
CA THR A 36 5.00 9.91 -3.79
C THR A 36 5.80 9.40 -2.60
N GLY A 37 6.45 10.32 -1.92
CA GLY A 37 7.21 10.09 -0.69
C GLY A 37 7.63 11.40 -0.03
N ARG A 38 8.31 11.31 1.12
CA ARG A 38 8.77 12.50 1.89
C ARG A 38 10.28 12.65 1.90
N ASN A 39 11.01 11.56 1.73
CA ASN A 39 12.46 11.55 1.79
C ASN A 39 13.07 11.88 0.44
N GLU A 40 13.81 12.98 0.36
CA GLU A 40 14.40 13.49 -0.89
C GLU A 40 15.33 12.47 -1.56
N LYS A 41 16.19 11.79 -0.78
CA LYS A 41 17.10 10.77 -1.34
C LYS A 41 16.34 9.60 -1.96
N ASN A 42 15.24 9.18 -1.32
CA ASN A 42 14.40 8.11 -1.87
C ASN A 42 13.64 8.57 -3.11
N LEU A 43 13.23 9.83 -3.17
CA LEU A 43 12.60 10.44 -4.35
C LEU A 43 13.55 10.47 -5.54
N GLU A 44 14.79 10.95 -5.33
CA GLU A 44 15.84 10.98 -6.37
C GLU A 44 16.19 9.58 -6.87
N ALA A 45 16.34 8.62 -5.96
CA ALA A 45 16.61 7.23 -6.31
C ALA A 45 15.46 6.61 -7.11
N ALA A 46 14.21 6.79 -6.66
CA ALA A 46 13.03 6.30 -7.35
C ALA A 46 12.87 6.93 -8.75
N GLN A 47 13.12 8.25 -8.89
CA GLN A 47 13.11 8.92 -10.19
C GLN A 47 14.13 8.30 -11.15
N THR A 48 15.33 8.02 -10.64
CA THR A 48 16.40 7.39 -11.44
C THR A 48 16.01 5.97 -11.88
N GLU A 49 15.47 5.16 -10.95
CA GLU A 49 15.07 3.78 -11.24
C GLU A 49 13.86 3.66 -12.18
N LEU A 50 12.92 4.59 -12.10
CA LEU A 50 11.72 4.59 -12.92
C LEU A 50 11.97 5.19 -14.32
N GLY A 51 13.00 6.05 -14.45
CA GLY A 51 13.33 6.69 -15.71
C GLY A 51 12.25 7.65 -16.23
N PRO A 52 12.13 7.85 -17.54
CA PRO A 52 11.30 8.92 -18.11
C PRO A 52 9.79 8.69 -17.98
N ARG A 53 9.34 7.49 -17.63
CA ARG A 53 7.92 7.16 -17.40
C ARG A 53 7.53 7.20 -15.93
N GLY A 54 8.45 7.53 -15.05
CA GLY A 54 8.21 7.70 -13.63
C GLY A 54 8.37 9.16 -13.24
N HIS A 55 7.50 9.63 -12.34
CA HIS A 55 7.55 10.98 -11.78
C HIS A 55 7.54 10.87 -10.25
N ALA A 56 8.67 11.17 -9.62
CA ALA A 56 8.78 11.18 -8.17
C ALA A 56 8.36 12.56 -7.64
N VAL A 57 7.34 12.58 -6.79
CA VAL A 57 6.73 13.81 -6.27
C VAL A 57 6.78 13.80 -4.73
N ARG A 58 7.25 14.90 -4.13
CA ARG A 58 7.19 15.07 -2.68
C ARG A 58 5.74 15.31 -2.27
N SER A 59 5.21 14.46 -1.38
CA SER A 59 3.88 14.60 -0.79
C SER A 59 3.82 13.84 0.53
N ASP A 60 3.36 14.49 1.58
CA ASP A 60 3.12 13.89 2.90
C ASP A 60 1.64 13.53 3.03
N THR A 61 1.35 12.25 3.08
CA THR A 61 -0.02 11.72 3.22
C THR A 61 -0.71 12.18 4.52
N ALA A 62 0.05 12.61 5.54
CA ALA A 62 -0.53 13.17 6.77
C ALA A 62 -1.05 14.60 6.60
N GLN A 63 -0.67 15.30 5.51
CA GLN A 63 -1.01 16.70 5.25
C GLN A 63 -2.05 16.80 4.12
N LEU A 64 -3.24 17.31 4.43
CA LEU A 64 -4.30 17.45 3.41
C LEU A 64 -3.89 18.43 2.30
N SER A 65 -3.13 19.48 2.62
CA SER A 65 -2.59 20.41 1.62
C SER A 65 -1.70 19.73 0.58
N ASP A 66 -0.87 18.75 1.01
CA ASP A 66 -0.02 18.01 0.09
C ASP A 66 -0.86 17.07 -0.79
N ILE A 67 -1.92 16.48 -0.23
CA ILE A 67 -2.86 15.64 -0.99
C ILE A 67 -3.63 16.49 -2.01
N ASP A 68 -4.08 17.68 -1.63
CA ASP A 68 -4.75 18.61 -2.54
C ASP A 68 -3.81 19.04 -3.68
N ALA A 69 -2.56 19.41 -3.36
CA ALA A 69 -1.55 19.75 -4.36
C ALA A 69 -1.21 18.58 -5.31
N LEU A 70 -1.19 17.36 -4.77
CA LEU A 70 -0.96 16.15 -5.58
C LEU A 70 -2.03 15.99 -6.68
N GLY A 71 -3.29 16.31 -6.39
CA GLY A 71 -4.37 16.28 -7.39
C GLY A 71 -4.05 17.11 -8.63
N GLY A 72 -3.61 18.36 -8.44
CA GLY A 72 -3.21 19.24 -9.56
C GLY A 72 -1.99 18.72 -10.33
N ILE A 73 -1.00 18.15 -9.62
CA ILE A 73 0.18 17.55 -10.27
C ILE A 73 -0.20 16.33 -11.11
N VAL A 74 -1.12 15.50 -10.62
CA VAL A 74 -1.63 14.34 -11.37
C VAL A 74 -2.37 14.77 -12.62
N GLU A 75 -3.24 15.75 -12.51
CA GLU A 75 -3.99 16.30 -13.65
C GLU A 75 -3.05 16.88 -14.70
N GLU A 76 -2.05 17.68 -14.31
CA GLU A 76 -1.07 18.29 -15.20
C GLU A 76 -0.20 17.24 -15.92
N LYS A 77 0.33 16.24 -15.18
CA LYS A 77 1.30 15.30 -15.73
C LYS A 77 0.68 14.10 -16.43
N LEU A 78 -0.38 13.55 -15.84
CA LEU A 78 -1.00 12.33 -16.33
C LEU A 78 -2.40 12.55 -16.92
N GLY A 79 -3.10 13.62 -16.54
CA GLY A 79 -4.52 13.78 -16.81
C GLY A 79 -5.32 12.75 -16.03
N GLU A 80 -6.09 11.89 -16.72
CA GLU A 80 -6.79 10.78 -16.07
C GLU A 80 -5.87 9.58 -15.83
N ILE A 81 -6.14 8.84 -14.75
CA ILE A 81 -5.39 7.66 -14.34
C ILE A 81 -6.23 6.38 -14.38
N ASP A 82 -5.59 5.25 -14.59
CA ASP A 82 -6.22 3.92 -14.57
C ASP A 82 -6.16 3.26 -13.18
N LEU A 83 -5.12 3.58 -12.39
CA LEU A 83 -4.86 2.99 -11.07
C LEU A 83 -4.45 4.06 -10.06
N LEU A 84 -5.10 4.06 -8.92
CA LEU A 84 -4.62 4.69 -7.69
C LEU A 84 -4.24 3.60 -6.67
N PHE A 85 -2.94 3.46 -6.37
CA PHE A 85 -2.47 2.56 -5.31
C PHE A 85 -2.15 3.37 -4.05
N VAL A 86 -3.04 3.29 -3.07
CA VAL A 86 -2.93 3.97 -1.78
C VAL A 86 -2.13 3.08 -0.82
N ASN A 87 -0.80 3.24 -0.88
CA ASN A 87 0.14 2.34 -0.20
C ASN A 87 0.92 3.00 0.94
N ALA A 88 1.00 4.33 1.00
CA ALA A 88 1.69 5.01 2.10
C ALA A 88 1.21 4.51 3.46
N GLY A 89 2.16 4.19 4.36
CA GLY A 89 1.84 3.65 5.66
C GLY A 89 2.94 3.89 6.68
N PHE A 90 2.56 3.79 7.94
CA PHE A 90 3.40 3.96 9.11
C PHE A 90 3.07 2.86 10.12
N ALA A 91 4.10 2.20 10.64
CA ALA A 91 3.96 1.25 11.73
C ALA A 91 5.03 1.52 12.79
N GLN A 92 4.60 1.68 14.01
CA GLN A 92 5.46 1.72 15.18
C GLN A 92 4.78 0.91 16.29
N PRO A 93 5.35 -0.23 16.68
CA PRO A 93 4.84 -1.03 17.80
C PRO A 93 4.92 -0.27 19.12
N GLY A 94 3.92 -0.46 19.98
CA GLY A 94 3.89 0.09 21.33
C GLY A 94 2.98 -0.73 22.23
N PRO A 95 3.45 -1.22 23.40
CA PRO A 95 2.59 -1.90 24.36
C PRO A 95 1.38 -1.04 24.76
N PHE A 96 0.20 -1.64 24.92
CA PHE A 96 -1.05 -0.92 25.14
C PHE A 96 -0.95 0.18 26.22
N GLY A 97 -0.35 -0.12 27.36
CA GLY A 97 -0.20 0.84 28.47
C GLY A 97 0.82 1.98 28.22
N HIS A 98 1.53 1.96 27.09
CA HIS A 98 2.57 2.94 26.75
C HIS A 98 2.33 3.62 25.38
N VAL A 99 1.20 3.37 24.73
CA VAL A 99 0.80 4.10 23.54
C VAL A 99 0.51 5.54 23.91
N THR A 100 1.25 6.48 23.29
CA THR A 100 1.00 7.91 23.46
C THR A 100 -0.07 8.41 22.49
N GLU A 101 -0.69 9.54 22.81
CA GLU A 101 -1.63 10.24 21.90
C GLU A 101 -0.95 10.56 20.57
N GLU A 102 0.29 11.07 20.62
CA GLU A 102 1.09 11.39 19.43
C GLU A 102 1.30 10.16 18.51
N LEU A 103 1.63 8.99 19.09
CA LEU A 103 1.79 7.76 18.32
C LEU A 103 0.46 7.33 17.68
N PHE A 104 -0.63 7.42 18.43
CA PHE A 104 -1.98 7.10 17.95
C PHE A 104 -2.37 8.03 16.79
N ASP A 105 -2.27 9.34 17.01
CA ASP A 105 -2.64 10.36 16.02
C ASP A 105 -1.80 10.29 14.76
N THR A 106 -0.48 10.13 14.88
CA THR A 106 0.41 9.94 13.74
C THR A 106 0.03 8.70 12.93
N THR A 107 -0.27 7.58 13.61
CA THR A 107 -0.65 6.34 12.94
C THR A 107 -1.95 6.51 12.17
N PHE A 108 -2.97 7.10 12.79
CA PHE A 108 -4.26 7.32 12.14
C PHE A 108 -4.20 8.43 11.07
N ALA A 109 -3.42 9.49 11.30
CA ALA A 109 -3.23 10.56 10.32
C ALA A 109 -2.67 10.03 8.99
N ILE A 110 -1.66 9.14 9.06
CA ILE A 110 -1.04 8.58 7.86
C ILE A 110 -1.90 7.45 7.28
N ASN A 111 -2.20 6.43 8.09
CA ASN A 111 -2.76 5.17 7.59
C ASN A 111 -4.24 5.24 7.25
N ALA A 112 -5.04 5.99 8.03
CA ALA A 112 -6.49 6.04 7.85
C ALA A 112 -6.94 7.35 7.22
N LYS A 113 -6.70 8.50 7.88
CA LYS A 113 -7.12 9.81 7.37
C LYS A 113 -6.48 10.10 6.01
N GLY A 114 -5.15 9.99 5.91
CA GLY A 114 -4.42 10.24 4.67
C GLY A 114 -4.84 9.30 3.54
N ALA A 115 -5.05 8.01 3.84
CA ALA A 115 -5.53 7.06 2.84
C ALA A 115 -6.92 7.42 2.32
N PHE A 116 -7.86 7.75 3.22
CA PHE A 116 -9.22 8.15 2.84
C PHE A 116 -9.22 9.40 1.96
N PHE A 117 -8.56 10.46 2.40
CA PHE A 117 -8.55 11.73 1.66
C PHE A 117 -7.74 11.66 0.37
N THR A 118 -6.69 10.84 0.29
CA THR A 118 -6.01 10.56 -0.98
C THR A 118 -6.98 9.93 -1.98
N ALA A 119 -7.72 8.91 -1.58
CA ALA A 119 -8.74 8.29 -2.44
C ALA A 119 -9.82 9.31 -2.85
N GLN A 120 -10.34 10.09 -1.89
CA GLN A 120 -11.40 11.07 -2.16
C GLN A 120 -10.95 12.15 -3.15
N ARG A 121 -9.73 12.72 -2.97
CA ARG A 121 -9.21 13.80 -3.81
C ARG A 121 -8.83 13.34 -5.22
N LEU A 122 -8.36 12.10 -5.36
CA LEU A 122 -7.92 11.58 -6.65
C LEU A 122 -8.99 10.77 -7.39
N ALA A 123 -10.07 10.36 -6.73
CA ALA A 123 -11.17 9.62 -7.38
C ALA A 123 -11.76 10.34 -8.62
N PRO A 124 -11.92 11.69 -8.66
CA PRO A 124 -12.37 12.38 -9.85
C PRO A 124 -11.46 12.21 -11.07
N LEU A 125 -10.14 11.99 -10.85
CA LEU A 125 -9.15 11.82 -11.90
C LEU A 125 -9.01 10.36 -12.37
N ILE A 126 -9.69 9.42 -11.72
CA ILE A 126 -9.69 8.02 -12.15
C ILE A 126 -10.69 7.87 -13.30
N LYS A 127 -10.26 7.24 -14.39
CA LYS A 127 -11.13 6.89 -15.52
C LYS A 127 -12.28 6.00 -15.09
N ASP A 128 -13.41 6.11 -15.74
CA ASP A 128 -14.48 5.14 -15.60
C ASP A 128 -13.94 3.73 -15.97
N GLY A 129 -14.26 2.75 -15.13
CA GLY A 129 -13.67 1.41 -15.22
C GLY A 129 -12.26 1.26 -14.63
N GLY A 130 -11.68 2.32 -14.06
CA GLY A 130 -10.40 2.29 -13.37
C GLY A 130 -10.43 1.57 -12.02
N SER A 131 -9.37 1.71 -11.25
CA SER A 131 -9.23 0.96 -9.99
C SER A 131 -8.53 1.76 -8.89
N ILE A 132 -9.01 1.57 -7.65
CA ILE A 132 -8.32 1.97 -6.41
C ILE A 132 -7.90 0.71 -5.67
N ILE A 133 -6.62 0.62 -5.29
CA ILE A 133 -6.12 -0.45 -4.44
C ILE A 133 -5.56 0.15 -3.15
N PHE A 134 -6.03 -0.33 -2.00
CA PHE A 134 -5.50 0.05 -0.70
C PHE A 134 -4.50 -1.00 -0.19
N THR A 135 -3.54 -0.57 0.62
CA THR A 135 -2.71 -1.46 1.43
C THR A 135 -3.29 -1.55 2.84
N THR A 136 -3.86 -2.70 3.17
CA THR A 136 -4.25 -3.08 4.53
C THR A 136 -3.12 -3.85 5.22
N SER A 137 -3.41 -4.84 6.03
CA SER A 137 -2.43 -5.73 6.66
C SER A 137 -3.15 -6.91 7.29
N VAL A 138 -2.51 -8.06 7.37
CA VAL A 138 -2.99 -9.19 8.21
C VAL A 138 -3.17 -8.80 9.69
N ALA A 139 -2.57 -7.70 10.12
CA ALA A 139 -2.74 -7.17 11.46
C ALA A 139 -4.16 -6.63 11.73
N ASN A 140 -4.94 -6.31 10.71
CA ASN A 140 -6.29 -5.74 10.84
C ASN A 140 -7.34 -6.73 11.39
N ASP A 141 -7.01 -8.02 11.37
CA ASP A 141 -7.88 -9.13 11.84
C ASP A 141 -7.10 -10.08 12.77
N SER A 142 -6.10 -9.56 13.48
CA SER A 142 -5.25 -10.34 14.39
C SER A 142 -5.09 -9.63 15.74
N GLY A 143 -4.90 -10.43 16.81
CA GLY A 143 -4.68 -9.93 18.18
C GLY A 143 -3.21 -9.80 18.54
N ASN A 144 -2.36 -9.22 17.70
CA ASN A 144 -0.93 -9.09 17.95
C ASN A 144 -0.64 -8.02 19.02
N PRO A 145 -0.05 -8.37 20.17
CA PRO A 145 0.33 -7.40 21.19
C PRO A 145 1.24 -6.30 20.63
N GLY A 146 1.02 -5.06 21.07
CA GLY A 146 1.79 -3.90 20.65
C GLY A 146 1.35 -3.28 19.31
N MET A 147 0.38 -3.85 18.61
CA MET A 147 -0.05 -3.37 17.29
C MET A 147 -1.38 -2.58 17.31
N GLY A 148 -1.88 -2.17 18.49
CA GLY A 148 -3.21 -1.58 18.64
C GLY A 148 -3.54 -0.45 17.65
N PRO A 149 -2.84 0.70 17.66
CA PRO A 149 -3.13 1.80 16.73
C PRO A 149 -2.97 1.40 15.26
N TYR A 150 -1.92 0.63 14.93
CA TYR A 150 -1.67 0.16 13.58
C TYR A 150 -2.79 -0.75 13.07
N ALA A 151 -3.13 -1.79 13.81
CA ALA A 151 -4.20 -2.73 13.46
C ALA A 151 -5.54 -2.01 13.31
N GLY A 152 -5.90 -1.13 14.26
CA GLY A 152 -7.09 -0.29 14.18
C GLY A 152 -7.14 0.58 12.94
N SER A 153 -6.01 1.23 12.59
CA SER A 153 -5.93 2.06 11.39
C SER A 153 -6.10 1.24 10.10
N LYS A 154 -5.54 0.02 10.03
CA LYS A 154 -5.68 -0.88 8.88
C LYS A 154 -7.08 -1.51 8.78
N ALA A 155 -7.72 -1.76 9.90
CA ALA A 155 -9.13 -2.16 9.94
C ALA A 155 -10.07 -1.06 9.42
N ALA A 156 -9.78 0.21 9.74
CA ALA A 156 -10.49 1.35 9.16
C ALA A 156 -10.36 1.39 7.62
N VAL A 157 -9.15 1.20 7.09
CA VAL A 157 -8.92 1.16 5.63
C VAL A 157 -9.68 0.00 4.97
N ARG A 158 -9.74 -1.18 5.63
CA ARG A 158 -10.55 -2.31 5.16
C ARG A 158 -12.04 -1.94 5.06
N ALA A 159 -12.58 -1.22 6.05
CA ALA A 159 -13.95 -0.74 6.00
C ALA A 159 -14.16 0.29 4.89
N PHE A 160 -13.23 1.26 4.72
CA PHE A 160 -13.27 2.25 3.64
C PHE A 160 -13.29 1.60 2.26
N THR A 161 -12.51 0.53 2.05
CA THR A 161 -12.47 -0.22 0.79
C THR A 161 -13.87 -0.61 0.33
N LYS A 162 -14.69 -1.14 1.24
CA LYS A 162 -16.06 -1.60 0.92
C LYS A 162 -17.02 -0.45 0.66
N VAL A 163 -16.96 0.61 1.48
CA VAL A 163 -17.86 1.77 1.34
C VAL A 163 -17.54 2.51 0.05
N ILE A 164 -16.27 2.81 -0.22
CA ILE A 164 -15.85 3.52 -1.43
C ILE A 164 -16.13 2.67 -2.67
N ALA A 165 -15.99 1.33 -2.60
CA ALA A 165 -16.37 0.44 -3.69
C ALA A 165 -17.84 0.61 -4.07
N ALA A 166 -18.75 0.65 -3.09
CA ALA A 166 -20.18 0.85 -3.33
C ALA A 166 -20.49 2.23 -3.94
N GLU A 167 -19.85 3.28 -3.44
CA GLU A 167 -20.06 4.65 -3.90
C GLU A 167 -19.54 4.90 -5.33
N LEU A 168 -18.51 4.18 -5.77
CA LEU A 168 -17.90 4.34 -7.08
C LEU A 168 -18.41 3.34 -8.15
N LEU A 169 -19.35 2.45 -7.79
CA LEU A 169 -20.01 1.54 -8.76
C LEU A 169 -20.64 2.26 -9.97
N PRO A 170 -21.30 3.42 -9.84
CA PRO A 170 -21.88 4.12 -10.99
C PRO A 170 -20.86 4.50 -12.07
N ARG A 171 -19.58 4.64 -11.69
CA ARG A 171 -18.46 4.89 -12.60
C ARG A 171 -17.71 3.61 -12.99
N ASN A 172 -18.18 2.43 -12.60
CA ASN A 172 -17.50 1.15 -12.77
C ASN A 172 -16.05 1.14 -12.20
N ILE A 173 -15.72 2.03 -11.26
CA ILE A 173 -14.42 2.03 -10.58
C ILE A 173 -14.43 0.94 -9.54
N ARG A 174 -13.45 0.02 -9.64
CA ARG A 174 -13.29 -1.08 -8.67
C ARG A 174 -12.38 -0.63 -7.53
N VAL A 175 -12.76 -0.97 -6.32
CA VAL A 175 -11.99 -0.63 -5.12
C VAL A 175 -11.73 -1.90 -4.32
N ASN A 176 -10.45 -2.26 -4.19
CA ASN A 176 -10.02 -3.45 -3.48
C ASN A 176 -8.85 -3.12 -2.55
N ALA A 177 -8.43 -4.09 -1.76
CA ALA A 177 -7.25 -3.98 -0.91
C ALA A 177 -6.32 -5.19 -1.09
N VAL A 178 -5.02 -4.96 -0.94
CA VAL A 178 -4.05 -6.01 -0.66
C VAL A 178 -3.75 -6.01 0.83
N SER A 179 -3.66 -7.20 1.43
CA SER A 179 -3.35 -7.43 2.85
C SER A 179 -2.03 -8.19 2.95
N PRO A 180 -0.89 -7.48 3.05
CA PRO A 180 0.40 -8.12 3.18
C PRO A 180 0.58 -8.80 4.53
N GLY A 181 1.29 -9.95 4.54
CA GLY A 181 1.94 -10.51 5.71
C GLY A 181 3.31 -9.89 5.95
N PHE A 182 4.29 -10.72 6.33
CA PHE A 182 5.69 -10.30 6.43
C PHE A 182 6.30 -10.20 5.03
N ILE A 183 6.75 -9.00 4.66
CA ILE A 183 7.30 -8.69 3.33
C ILE A 183 8.70 -8.10 3.48
N HIS A 184 9.67 -8.60 2.72
CA HIS A 184 10.98 -7.98 2.63
C HIS A 184 10.88 -6.59 2.02
N THR A 185 11.17 -5.59 2.86
CA THR A 185 11.26 -4.17 2.48
C THR A 185 12.44 -3.53 3.21
N PRO A 186 13.01 -2.44 2.70
CA PRO A 186 14.19 -1.81 3.32
C PRO A 186 14.02 -1.41 4.80
N THR A 187 12.79 -1.22 5.26
CA THR A 187 12.48 -0.79 6.64
C THR A 187 11.65 -1.83 7.40
N ALA A 188 11.39 -3.01 6.83
CA ALA A 188 10.41 -3.98 7.33
C ALA A 188 9.03 -3.34 7.66
N GLY A 189 8.76 -2.14 7.13
CA GLY A 189 7.54 -1.37 7.42
C GLY A 189 7.54 -0.72 8.81
N ILE A 190 8.63 -0.81 9.59
CA ILE A 190 8.72 -0.31 10.98
C ILE A 190 9.60 0.93 11.02
N THR A 191 9.06 2.02 11.53
CA THR A 191 9.81 3.29 11.68
C THR A 191 10.66 3.26 12.96
N GLY A 192 11.94 3.63 12.82
CA GLY A 192 12.86 3.74 13.96
C GLY A 192 13.37 2.41 14.51
N ALA A 193 13.20 1.29 13.78
CA ALA A 193 13.74 0.00 14.20
C ALA A 193 15.26 -0.03 14.12
N SER A 194 15.92 -0.58 15.16
CA SER A 194 17.36 -0.87 15.11
C SER A 194 17.65 -2.08 14.20
N PRO A 195 18.89 -2.26 13.73
CA PRO A 195 19.27 -3.44 12.95
C PRO A 195 18.95 -4.77 13.66
N GLU A 196 19.14 -4.83 14.99
CA GLU A 196 18.82 -6.00 15.79
C GLU A 196 17.30 -6.27 15.84
N MET A 197 16.49 -5.21 15.95
CA MET A 197 15.02 -5.34 15.88
C MET A 197 14.56 -5.82 14.51
N LEU A 198 15.16 -5.33 13.43
CA LEU A 198 14.85 -5.78 12.07
C LEU A 198 15.20 -7.25 11.88
N GLN A 199 16.37 -7.68 12.35
CA GLN A 199 16.78 -9.09 12.27
C GLN A 199 15.88 -10.02 13.10
N ALA A 200 15.49 -9.59 14.31
CA ALA A 200 14.55 -10.34 15.14
C ALA A 200 13.16 -10.44 14.47
N PHE A 201 12.70 -9.36 13.89
CA PHE A 201 11.43 -9.31 13.16
C PHE A 201 11.43 -10.24 11.94
N GLU A 202 12.54 -10.25 11.19
CA GLU A 202 12.71 -11.14 10.05
C GLU A 202 12.65 -12.62 10.47
N LYS A 203 13.40 -12.99 11.51
CA LYS A 203 13.38 -14.36 12.03
C LYS A 203 12.00 -14.79 12.52
N ILE A 204 11.34 -13.95 13.31
CA ILE A 204 9.98 -14.23 13.81
C ILE A 204 9.00 -14.38 12.64
N GLY A 205 9.07 -13.48 11.67
CA GLY A 205 8.20 -13.53 10.49
C GLY A 205 8.32 -14.84 9.70
N ASP A 206 9.54 -15.32 9.48
CA ASP A 206 9.78 -16.61 8.82
C ASP A 206 9.27 -17.79 9.64
N GLU A 207 9.43 -17.73 10.98
CA GLU A 207 8.99 -18.80 11.87
C GLU A 207 7.46 -18.93 11.94
N ILE A 208 6.72 -17.80 12.00
CA ILE A 208 5.26 -17.82 12.18
C ILE A 208 4.49 -17.87 10.87
N THR A 209 5.10 -17.45 9.75
CA THR A 209 4.46 -17.57 8.44
C THR A 209 4.36 -19.03 8.03
N PRO A 210 3.18 -19.55 7.65
CA PRO A 210 3.02 -20.95 7.23
C PRO A 210 3.96 -21.35 6.08
N MET A 211 4.23 -20.47 5.12
CA MET A 211 5.19 -20.72 4.03
C MET A 211 6.66 -20.61 4.44
N ARG A 212 6.98 -20.31 5.72
CA ARG A 212 8.33 -20.24 6.28
C ARG A 212 9.28 -19.27 5.57
N ARG A 213 8.76 -18.22 5.05
CA ARG A 213 9.52 -17.12 4.46
C ARG A 213 8.71 -15.84 4.46
N HIS A 214 9.40 -14.74 4.35
CA HIS A 214 8.79 -13.47 3.94
C HIS A 214 8.35 -13.54 2.47
N GLY A 215 7.32 -12.78 2.14
CA GLY A 215 7.02 -12.44 0.75
C GLY A 215 7.97 -11.38 0.21
N SER A 216 8.07 -11.24 -1.10
CA SER A 216 8.81 -10.15 -1.73
C SER A 216 7.89 -8.97 -2.09
N SER A 217 8.50 -7.79 -2.25
CA SER A 217 7.79 -6.61 -2.75
C SER A 217 7.18 -6.83 -4.14
N GLU A 218 7.81 -7.68 -4.96
CA GLU A 218 7.33 -8.07 -6.30
C GLU A 218 6.11 -8.99 -6.24
N GLU A 219 5.97 -9.83 -5.20
CA GLU A 219 4.75 -10.63 -5.00
C GLU A 219 3.55 -9.74 -4.69
N ILE A 220 3.74 -8.69 -3.88
CA ILE A 220 2.70 -7.67 -3.65
C ILE A 220 2.41 -6.90 -4.94
N ALA A 221 3.43 -6.47 -5.69
CA ALA A 221 3.25 -5.75 -6.94
C ALA A 221 2.40 -6.54 -7.95
N ARG A 222 2.63 -7.85 -8.08
CA ARG A 222 1.80 -8.73 -8.94
C ARG A 222 0.34 -8.78 -8.50
N ALA A 223 0.09 -8.88 -7.19
CA ALA A 223 -1.26 -8.90 -6.64
C ALA A 223 -1.99 -7.55 -6.87
N VAL A 224 -1.29 -6.43 -6.67
CA VAL A 224 -1.82 -5.08 -6.94
C VAL A 224 -2.19 -4.93 -8.42
N LEU A 225 -1.30 -5.31 -9.34
CA LEU A 225 -1.55 -5.18 -10.78
C LEU A 225 -2.65 -6.13 -11.25
N PHE A 226 -2.73 -7.34 -10.71
CA PHE A 226 -3.85 -8.27 -10.94
C PHE A 226 -5.18 -7.64 -10.52
N LEU A 227 -5.29 -7.13 -9.29
CA LEU A 227 -6.51 -6.47 -8.82
C LEU A 227 -6.83 -5.22 -9.63
N ALA A 228 -5.81 -4.48 -10.07
CA ALA A 228 -5.97 -3.25 -10.83
C ALA A 228 -6.47 -3.48 -12.25
N PHE A 229 -6.00 -4.50 -12.96
CA PHE A 229 -6.19 -4.62 -14.39
C PHE A 229 -6.84 -5.93 -14.86
N ASP A 230 -6.65 -7.03 -14.12
CA ASP A 230 -7.06 -8.36 -14.57
C ASP A 230 -8.32 -8.87 -13.82
N ALA A 231 -8.49 -8.48 -12.54
CA ALA A 231 -9.63 -8.88 -11.70
C ALA A 231 -10.90 -8.04 -12.00
N THR A 232 -11.41 -8.10 -13.22
CA THR A 232 -12.47 -7.19 -13.72
C THR A 232 -13.84 -7.42 -13.08
N PHE A 233 -14.06 -8.53 -12.38
CA PHE A 233 -15.31 -8.86 -11.67
C PHE A 233 -15.11 -8.90 -10.15
N THR A 234 -14.14 -8.11 -9.62
CA THR A 234 -13.78 -8.07 -8.20
C THR A 234 -13.77 -6.63 -7.69
N THR A 235 -14.61 -6.33 -6.70
CA THR A 235 -14.64 -5.04 -6.00
C THR A 235 -15.08 -5.24 -4.56
N GLY A 236 -14.57 -4.42 -3.63
CA GLY A 236 -14.81 -4.53 -2.19
C GLY A 236 -14.04 -5.66 -1.50
N GLU A 237 -13.11 -6.31 -2.19
CA GLU A 237 -12.35 -7.48 -1.72
C GLU A 237 -11.04 -7.06 -1.05
N GLU A 238 -10.61 -7.85 -0.07
CA GLU A 238 -9.29 -7.78 0.54
C GLU A 238 -8.51 -9.06 0.22
N LEU A 239 -7.52 -8.97 -0.65
CA LEU A 239 -6.68 -10.08 -1.06
C LEU A 239 -5.48 -10.24 -0.11
N ASN A 240 -5.44 -11.32 0.66
CA ASN A 240 -4.29 -11.66 1.49
C ASN A 240 -3.11 -12.14 0.63
N VAL A 241 -1.95 -11.51 0.84
CA VAL A 241 -0.66 -11.89 0.23
C VAL A 241 0.35 -12.05 1.36
N ASP A 242 0.24 -13.15 2.08
CA ASP A 242 0.75 -13.28 3.44
C ASP A 242 1.37 -14.66 3.76
N GLY A 243 1.50 -15.53 2.78
CA GLY A 243 2.01 -16.89 2.99
C GLY A 243 1.13 -17.77 3.89
N GLY A 244 -0.17 -17.45 4.00
CA GLY A 244 -1.17 -18.18 4.78
C GLY A 244 -1.33 -17.71 6.23
N LEU A 245 -0.66 -16.62 6.62
CA LEU A 245 -0.63 -16.14 8.01
C LEU A 245 -2.01 -15.64 8.47
N GLY A 246 -2.66 -14.76 7.71
CA GLY A 246 -3.97 -14.21 8.07
C GLY A 246 -5.09 -15.24 8.01
N GLN A 247 -4.94 -16.29 7.22
CA GLN A 247 -5.88 -17.41 7.14
C GLN A 247 -5.65 -18.45 8.25
N ARG A 248 -4.67 -18.26 9.13
CA ARG A 248 -4.32 -19.17 10.22
C ARG A 248 -4.12 -20.62 9.75
N ILE A 249 -3.49 -20.77 8.57
CA ILE A 249 -3.21 -22.10 8.02
C ILE A 249 -2.17 -22.78 8.90
N ASN A 250 -2.54 -23.94 9.46
CA ASN A 250 -1.64 -24.75 10.26
C ASN A 250 -0.85 -25.72 9.36
N ARG A 251 0.45 -25.84 9.65
CA ARG A 251 1.26 -26.90 9.02
C ARG A 251 0.94 -28.26 9.63
N PRO A 252 0.97 -29.34 8.84
CA PRO A 252 0.98 -30.68 9.41
C PRO A 252 2.15 -30.85 10.39
N GLN A 253 1.87 -31.47 11.55
CA GLN A 253 2.92 -31.79 12.51
C GLN A 253 3.78 -32.94 11.94
N GLY A 254 5.12 -32.80 11.98
CA GLY A 254 6.04 -33.89 11.67
C GLY A 254 6.60 -33.91 10.24
N GLN A 255 6.55 -32.80 9.51
CA GLN A 255 7.29 -32.63 8.23
C GLN A 255 8.33 -31.50 8.34
#